data_c3757cd283278191c501b7332c95dda3
#
_entry.id   c3757cd283278191c501b7332c95dda3
#
_cell.length_a   1.000
_cell.length_b   1.000
_cell.length_c   1.000
_cell.angle_alpha   90.00
_cell.angle_beta   90.00
_cell.angle_gamma   90.00
#
_symmetry.space_group_name_H-M   'P 1'
#
loop_
_entity.id
_entity.type
_entity.pdbx_description
1 polymer ?
#
loop_
_entity_poly.entity_id
_entity_poly.type
_entity_poly.pdbx_seq_one_letter_code
_entity_poly.pdbx_strand_id
1 'polypeptide(L)'
;MKKTLSLLLAAAMTLSLLAGCGSKNNNDASQSAAGSGSASASQSQQGVEKTGVNFMALSGPTGVGAAYLMKYYSAETSPADCPVALNSTVVADNKEVTDALVNGTADIAAVATNVAANLAAKTDGGIQVLAVNTLGVLYILEKGDSVQSMADLAGKTVYATGQGANPEYVLNYLLTQNGVDPSQVDIQWMTAQEVTAQMVSGDSAICMLPVPAATALMMKDQGVRQALSLSDEWDKLGQGSLAMGCVVGRTQFIEEHPETVDAFLDLYGDSITFMSDEHGVAGAAALVGELGITANEQIAAKALPQCNLTFITGADMKATLEEYYQVLFQADPASIGGSMPYDAFYYGAE
;
A
#
# COMPACT_ATOMS: atom_id res chain seq x y z
N MET A 1 -47.77 27.43 4.29
CA MET A 1 -48.65 27.83 5.42
C MET A 1 -47.92 27.45 6.72
N LYS A 2 -47.75 28.48 7.54
CA LYS A 2 -47.53 28.54 9.00
C LYS A 2 -46.26 27.85 9.50
N LYS A 3 -45.12 28.54 9.88
CA LYS A 3 -44.92 29.42 11.05
C LYS A 3 -45.12 28.63 12.35
N THR A 4 -44.18 28.56 13.32
CA THR A 4 -43.51 29.55 14.19
C THR A 4 -42.62 28.78 15.13
N LEU A 5 -41.52 29.20 15.56
CA LEU A 5 -41.03 30.30 16.37
C LEU A 5 -40.55 29.83 17.79
N SER A 6 -39.30 30.10 18.09
CA SER A 6 -38.75 30.63 19.38
C SER A 6 -38.80 29.72 20.61
N LEU A 7 -37.80 29.65 21.48
CA LEU A 7 -37.24 30.74 22.28
C LEU A 7 -35.97 30.31 23.03
N LEU A 8 -35.05 31.21 23.13
CA LEU A 8 -33.94 31.40 24.02
C LEU A 8 -34.23 31.06 25.52
N LEU A 9 -33.21 30.58 26.23
CA LEU A 9 -32.93 31.09 27.57
C LEU A 9 -31.41 30.98 27.89
N ALA A 10 -30.82 32.13 28.19
CA ALA A 10 -29.50 32.35 28.75
C ALA A 10 -29.62 32.55 30.28
N ALA A 11 -28.60 32.15 31.04
CA ALA A 11 -28.21 32.71 32.34
C ALA A 11 -26.97 31.93 32.82
N ALA A 12 -25.81 32.46 32.86
CA ALA A 12 -25.17 33.52 33.66
C ALA A 12 -24.57 33.02 34.97
N MET A 13 -23.26 33.14 35.03
CA MET A 13 -22.33 33.56 36.10
C MET A 13 -22.39 32.90 37.47
N THR A 14 -21.22 32.46 38.00
CA THR A 14 -20.58 33.12 39.14
C THR A 14 -19.08 32.87 39.22
N LEU A 15 -18.34 33.96 39.27
CA LEU A 15 -16.97 34.11 39.75
C LEU A 15 -16.93 33.89 41.28
N SER A 16 -15.85 33.31 41.79
CA SER A 16 -15.36 33.59 43.13
C SER A 16 -13.82 33.55 43.17
N LEU A 17 -13.28 34.74 43.18
CA LEU A 17 -11.94 35.07 43.66
C LEU A 17 -11.92 35.03 45.19
N LEU A 18 -10.88 34.47 45.78
CA LEU A 18 -10.46 34.82 47.14
C LEU A 18 -8.94 34.79 47.21
N ALA A 19 -8.41 35.99 47.29
CA ALA A 19 -7.05 36.30 47.67
C ALA A 19 -6.94 36.30 49.20
N GLY A 20 -5.83 35.83 49.72
CA GLY A 20 -5.48 35.93 51.14
C GLY A 20 -3.98 36.14 51.31
N CYS A 21 -3.61 37.39 51.53
CA CYS A 21 -2.28 37.85 51.92
C CYS A 21 -2.07 37.84 53.44
N GLY A 22 -0.80 37.70 53.85
CA GLY A 22 -0.30 38.20 55.14
C GLY A 22 0.34 37.13 56.01
N SER A 23 1.43 37.26 56.66
CA SER A 23 2.43 38.30 56.92
C SER A 23 3.55 37.67 57.77
N LYS A 24 4.74 38.16 57.62
CA LYS A 24 5.98 38.04 58.41
C LYS A 24 5.90 37.64 59.88
N ASN A 25 6.83 36.82 60.43
CA ASN A 25 7.98 37.34 61.26
C ASN A 25 8.92 36.19 61.72
N ASN A 26 10.16 36.48 61.54
CA ASN A 26 11.45 36.28 62.21
C ASN A 26 11.63 35.30 63.42
N ASN A 27 12.83 34.73 63.32
CA ASN A 27 13.90 34.46 64.31
C ASN A 27 13.97 33.05 64.89
N ASP A 28 15.01 32.44 64.69
CA ASP A 28 16.31 32.19 65.27
C ASP A 28 16.66 30.69 65.42
N ALA A 29 17.84 30.44 64.89
CA ALA A 29 18.94 29.61 65.40
C ALA A 29 18.80 28.10 65.64
N SER A 30 19.69 27.41 64.99
CA SER A 30 20.60 26.35 65.46
C SER A 30 20.28 24.90 65.11
N GLN A 31 21.23 24.39 64.33
CA GLN A 31 21.94 23.10 64.35
C GLN A 31 21.30 21.81 63.84
N SER A 32 21.97 21.38 62.79
CA SER A 32 22.47 19.99 62.49
C SER A 32 21.51 18.82 62.57
N ALA A 33 21.23 18.29 61.39
CA ALA A 33 21.45 16.83 61.10
C ALA A 33 21.34 16.56 59.63
N ALA A 34 22.29 15.83 59.09
CA ALA A 34 22.33 15.31 57.76
C ALA A 34 21.14 14.41 57.43
N GLY A 35 20.39 14.78 56.40
CA GLY A 35 19.37 13.93 55.80
C GLY A 35 19.57 13.92 54.28
N SER A 36 20.12 12.82 53.79
CA SER A 36 20.18 12.53 52.34
C SER A 36 18.78 12.58 51.76
N GLY A 37 18.40 13.69 51.21
CA GLY A 37 17.26 13.82 50.32
C GLY A 37 17.67 13.37 48.93
N SER A 38 17.37 12.12 48.60
CA SER A 38 17.31 11.69 47.20
C SER A 38 16.34 12.59 46.44
N ALA A 39 16.86 13.54 45.71
CA ALA A 39 16.10 14.20 44.67
C ALA A 39 15.86 13.14 43.59
N SER A 40 14.68 12.52 43.61
CA SER A 40 14.15 11.86 42.43
C SER A 40 14.00 12.93 41.37
N ALA A 41 14.98 13.00 40.52
CA ALA A 41 14.81 13.65 39.22
C ALA A 41 13.74 12.84 38.49
N SER A 42 12.53 13.36 38.46
CA SER A 42 11.55 12.95 37.46
C SER A 42 12.18 13.30 36.12
N GLN A 43 12.83 12.32 35.50
CA GLN A 43 13.09 12.37 34.08
C GLN A 43 11.71 12.44 33.43
N SER A 44 11.28 13.64 33.04
CA SER A 44 10.27 13.79 32.02
C SER A 44 10.81 13.04 30.81
N GLN A 45 10.24 11.88 30.50
CA GLN A 45 10.38 11.26 29.19
C GLN A 45 9.90 12.32 28.20
N GLN A 46 10.81 13.03 27.57
CA GLN A 46 10.52 13.78 26.36
C GLN A 46 10.13 12.71 25.35
N GLY A 47 8.83 12.62 25.05
CA GLY A 47 8.34 11.79 23.95
C GLY A 47 9.06 12.22 22.67
N VAL A 48 9.34 11.26 21.81
CA VAL A 48 9.89 11.52 20.47
C VAL A 48 8.91 12.42 19.73
N GLU A 49 9.40 13.47 19.07
CA GLU A 49 8.57 14.31 18.22
C GLU A 49 8.07 13.47 17.04
N LYS A 50 6.75 13.40 16.88
CA LYS A 50 6.12 12.60 15.84
C LYS A 50 5.93 13.40 14.58
N THR A 51 6.36 12.84 13.46
CA THR A 51 6.04 13.37 12.12
C THR A 51 4.76 12.70 11.62
N GLY A 52 3.79 13.52 11.22
CA GLY A 52 2.61 13.05 10.51
C GLY A 52 2.97 12.63 9.08
N VAL A 53 2.64 11.39 8.70
CA VAL A 53 2.87 10.87 7.35
C VAL A 53 1.53 10.60 6.68
N ASN A 54 1.22 11.29 5.60
CA ASN A 54 0.05 11.03 4.79
C ASN A 54 0.35 9.85 3.86
N PHE A 55 -0.14 8.67 4.25
CA PHE A 55 0.10 7.42 3.55
C PHE A 55 -1.11 7.02 2.72
N MET A 56 -0.91 6.71 1.45
CA MET A 56 -1.97 6.24 0.57
C MET A 56 -1.67 4.85 0.01
N ALA A 57 -2.60 3.92 0.13
CA ALA A 57 -2.47 2.57 -0.37
C ALA A 57 -3.54 2.23 -1.41
N LEU A 58 -3.17 1.56 -2.49
CA LEU A 58 -4.15 0.94 -3.39
C LEU A 58 -4.83 -0.24 -2.70
N SER A 59 -6.14 -0.35 -2.87
CA SER A 59 -6.86 -1.57 -2.55
C SER A 59 -6.35 -2.72 -3.42
N GLY A 60 -6.12 -3.90 -2.82
CA GLY A 60 -5.53 -5.03 -3.51
C GLY A 60 -4.15 -5.40 -2.95
N PRO A 61 -3.33 -6.18 -3.69
CA PRO A 61 -2.12 -6.80 -3.13
C PRO A 61 -1.10 -5.79 -2.61
N THR A 62 -0.89 -4.66 -3.29
CA THR A 62 0.05 -3.61 -2.86
C THR A 62 -0.33 -2.95 -1.54
N GLY A 63 -1.63 -2.87 -1.21
CA GLY A 63 -2.10 -2.30 0.07
C GLY A 63 -2.13 -3.31 1.21
N VAL A 64 -2.21 -4.61 0.89
CA VAL A 64 -2.31 -5.68 1.90
C VAL A 64 -1.12 -5.65 2.86
N GLY A 65 0.09 -5.49 2.34
CA GLY A 65 1.32 -5.49 3.14
C GLY A 65 1.41 -4.37 4.18
N ALA A 66 0.68 -3.25 3.97
CA ALA A 66 0.65 -2.10 4.87
C ALA A 66 -0.41 -2.21 5.98
N ALA A 67 -1.26 -3.22 5.99
CA ALA A 67 -2.45 -3.25 6.84
C ALA A 67 -2.12 -3.19 8.35
N TYR A 68 -1.10 -3.90 8.81
CA TYR A 68 -0.65 -3.84 10.19
C TYR A 68 -0.13 -2.44 10.56
N LEU A 69 0.72 -1.89 9.72
CA LEU A 69 1.27 -0.54 9.88
C LEU A 69 0.14 0.51 9.97
N MET A 70 -0.82 0.47 9.05
CA MET A 70 -1.96 1.41 9.02
C MET A 70 -2.82 1.32 10.29
N LYS A 71 -2.98 0.13 10.85
CA LYS A 71 -3.80 -0.09 12.07
C LYS A 71 -3.11 0.39 13.33
N TYR A 72 -1.84 0.05 13.52
CA TYR A 72 -1.17 0.20 14.81
C TYR A 72 -0.28 1.44 14.92
N TYR A 73 -0.01 2.11 13.79
CA TYR A 73 0.81 3.33 13.74
C TYR A 73 0.05 4.53 13.16
N SER A 74 -1.28 4.53 13.29
CA SER A 74 -2.10 5.71 12.96
C SER A 74 -1.79 6.86 13.91
N ALA A 75 -2.23 8.08 13.55
CA ALA A 75 -2.09 9.25 14.41
C ALA A 75 -2.66 9.04 15.84
N GLU A 76 -3.64 8.14 15.97
CA GLU A 76 -4.29 7.82 17.26
C GLU A 76 -3.62 6.68 18.02
N THR A 77 -3.04 5.70 17.33
CA THR A 77 -2.55 4.44 17.92
C THR A 77 -1.04 4.34 17.99
N SER A 78 -0.29 5.16 17.23
CA SER A 78 1.17 5.13 17.21
C SER A 78 1.78 5.28 18.61
N PRO A 79 2.71 4.39 19.03
CA PRO A 79 3.37 4.43 20.34
C PRO A 79 4.06 5.78 20.60
N ALA A 80 4.16 6.18 21.89
CA ALA A 80 4.70 7.49 22.27
C ALA A 80 6.18 7.68 21.92
N ASP A 81 6.92 6.60 21.77
CA ASP A 81 8.34 6.53 21.41
C ASP A 81 8.57 6.31 19.90
N CYS A 82 7.52 6.20 19.10
CA CYS A 82 7.59 6.05 17.66
C CYS A 82 7.57 7.43 16.98
N PRO A 83 8.51 7.74 16.06
CA PRO A 83 8.55 9.03 15.35
C PRO A 83 7.50 9.15 14.24
N VAL A 84 6.84 8.04 13.88
CA VAL A 84 5.86 7.98 12.77
C VAL A 84 4.43 8.02 13.30
N ALA A 85 3.59 8.85 12.71
CA ALA A 85 2.14 8.85 12.93
C ALA A 85 1.42 8.93 11.59
N LEU A 86 0.73 7.84 11.18
CA LEU A 86 0.12 7.73 9.86
C LEU A 86 -1.27 8.36 9.80
N ASN A 87 -1.51 9.11 8.73
CA ASN A 87 -2.84 9.44 8.23
C ASN A 87 -3.06 8.60 6.97
N SER A 88 -3.70 7.45 7.11
CA SER A 88 -3.79 6.46 6.03
C SER A 88 -5.10 6.55 5.26
N THR A 89 -5.02 6.38 3.93
CA THR A 89 -6.18 6.30 3.04
C THR A 89 -6.03 5.11 2.08
N VAL A 90 -7.09 4.31 1.92
CA VAL A 90 -7.15 3.23 0.93
C VAL A 90 -8.00 3.69 -0.25
N VAL A 91 -7.46 3.58 -1.45
CA VAL A 91 -8.12 3.98 -2.71
C VAL A 91 -8.07 2.86 -3.74
N ALA A 92 -8.96 2.91 -4.73
CA ALA A 92 -9.06 1.86 -5.75
C ALA A 92 -8.38 2.24 -7.07
N ASP A 93 -8.02 3.50 -7.28
CA ASP A 93 -7.56 4.04 -8.56
C ASP A 93 -6.12 4.58 -8.46
N ASN A 94 -5.24 4.11 -9.35
CA ASN A 94 -3.86 4.62 -9.47
C ASN A 94 -3.80 6.13 -9.72
N LYS A 95 -4.78 6.69 -10.47
CA LYS A 95 -4.81 8.12 -10.75
C LYS A 95 -4.99 8.95 -9.48
N GLU A 96 -5.84 8.50 -8.56
CA GLU A 96 -6.05 9.17 -7.27
C GLU A 96 -4.77 9.23 -6.47
N VAL A 97 -4.01 8.12 -6.42
CA VAL A 97 -2.71 8.07 -5.74
C VAL A 97 -1.68 8.99 -6.41
N THR A 98 -1.57 8.93 -7.74
CA THR A 98 -0.60 9.77 -8.48
C THR A 98 -0.92 11.26 -8.34
N ASP A 99 -2.19 11.64 -8.41
CA ASP A 99 -2.62 13.03 -8.21
C ASP A 99 -2.26 13.50 -6.78
N ALA A 100 -2.47 12.65 -5.77
CA ALA A 100 -2.15 12.97 -4.37
C ALA A 100 -0.65 13.17 -4.14
N LEU A 101 0.20 12.32 -4.72
CA LEU A 101 1.66 12.47 -4.66
C LEU A 101 2.13 13.77 -5.35
N VAL A 102 1.61 14.06 -6.56
CA VAL A 102 1.95 15.27 -7.31
C VAL A 102 1.51 16.54 -6.58
N ASN A 103 0.33 16.52 -5.98
CA ASN A 103 -0.24 17.67 -5.27
C ASN A 103 0.28 17.81 -3.82
N GLY A 104 1.09 16.85 -3.33
CA GLY A 104 1.63 16.87 -1.96
C GLY A 104 0.60 16.56 -0.87
N THR A 105 -0.54 15.94 -1.21
CA THR A 105 -1.54 15.48 -0.23
C THR A 105 -1.28 14.05 0.26
N ALA A 106 -0.43 13.30 -0.43
CA ALA A 106 0.21 12.09 0.06
C ALA A 106 1.73 12.29 0.10
N ASP A 107 2.37 11.82 1.15
CA ASP A 107 3.83 11.88 1.33
C ASP A 107 4.49 10.58 0.88
N ILE A 108 3.88 9.46 1.24
CA ILE A 108 4.30 8.09 0.88
C ILE A 108 3.09 7.34 0.33
N ALA A 109 3.29 6.48 -0.66
CA ALA A 109 2.21 5.66 -1.21
C ALA A 109 2.68 4.27 -1.66
N ALA A 110 1.76 3.29 -1.60
CA ALA A 110 1.93 1.97 -2.21
C ALA A 110 1.24 1.93 -3.58
N VAL A 111 2.00 1.69 -4.64
CA VAL A 111 1.58 1.80 -6.04
C VAL A 111 2.10 0.64 -6.90
N ALA A 112 1.60 0.51 -8.13
CA ALA A 112 2.20 -0.38 -9.13
C ALA A 112 3.59 0.14 -9.54
N THR A 113 4.56 -0.76 -9.74
CA THR A 113 5.95 -0.39 -10.05
C THR A 113 6.09 0.42 -11.34
N ASN A 114 5.37 0.06 -12.40
CA ASN A 114 5.39 0.83 -13.64
C ASN A 114 4.78 2.23 -13.49
N VAL A 115 3.78 2.38 -12.61
CA VAL A 115 3.19 3.70 -12.28
C VAL A 115 4.21 4.57 -11.55
N ALA A 116 5.01 3.98 -10.66
CA ALA A 116 6.12 4.67 -9.98
C ALA A 116 7.15 5.22 -10.99
N ALA A 117 7.61 4.39 -11.94
CA ALA A 117 8.54 4.81 -12.97
C ALA A 117 7.97 5.92 -13.87
N ASN A 118 6.71 5.77 -14.31
CA ASN A 118 6.00 6.80 -15.06
C ASN A 118 5.88 8.13 -14.30
N LEU A 119 5.62 8.06 -13.00
CA LEU A 119 5.48 9.25 -12.16
C LEU A 119 6.82 9.93 -11.96
N ALA A 120 7.90 9.17 -11.74
CA ALA A 120 9.27 9.69 -11.64
C ALA A 120 9.67 10.45 -12.92
N ALA A 121 9.41 9.87 -14.10
CA ALA A 121 9.68 10.50 -15.38
C ALA A 121 8.87 11.80 -15.59
N LYS A 122 7.60 11.83 -15.15
CA LYS A 122 6.73 13.00 -15.29
C LYS A 122 7.03 14.12 -14.31
N THR A 123 7.58 13.81 -13.16
CA THR A 123 7.85 14.77 -12.07
C THR A 123 9.30 15.22 -12.00
N ASP A 124 10.14 14.79 -12.96
CA ASP A 124 11.57 15.11 -13.02
C ASP A 124 12.29 14.88 -11.67
N GLY A 125 12.08 13.69 -11.09
CA GLY A 125 12.68 13.31 -9.82
C GLY A 125 11.87 13.67 -8.58
N GLY A 126 10.62 14.02 -8.74
CA GLY A 126 9.75 14.38 -7.63
C GLY A 126 9.35 13.22 -6.70
N ILE A 127 9.66 11.97 -7.07
CA ILE A 127 9.46 10.78 -6.23
C ILE A 127 10.65 9.83 -6.28
N GLN A 128 10.81 9.05 -5.20
CA GLN A 128 11.75 7.93 -5.12
C GLN A 128 11.00 6.64 -4.72
N VAL A 129 11.47 5.50 -5.21
CA VAL A 129 11.00 4.19 -4.75
C VAL A 129 11.76 3.82 -3.48
N LEU A 130 11.00 3.40 -2.44
CA LEU A 130 11.52 3.09 -1.11
C LEU A 130 11.68 1.59 -0.88
N ALA A 131 10.75 0.78 -1.41
CA ALA A 131 10.76 -0.68 -1.30
C ALA A 131 9.92 -1.33 -2.41
N VAL A 132 10.29 -2.55 -2.82
CA VAL A 132 9.36 -3.46 -3.51
C VAL A 132 8.58 -4.22 -2.44
N ASN A 133 7.25 -4.19 -2.51
CA ASN A 133 6.37 -4.76 -1.50
C ASN A 133 5.52 -5.94 -1.98
N THR A 134 5.45 -6.17 -3.30
CA THR A 134 4.59 -7.21 -3.89
C THR A 134 5.23 -7.73 -5.18
N LEU A 135 5.37 -9.04 -5.28
CA LEU A 135 5.77 -9.71 -6.51
C LEU A 135 4.53 -10.13 -7.34
N GLY A 136 4.68 -11.08 -8.25
CA GLY A 136 3.64 -11.52 -9.16
C GLY A 136 2.38 -12.05 -8.46
N VAL A 137 1.21 -11.55 -8.84
CA VAL A 137 -0.09 -11.82 -8.19
C VAL A 137 -1.24 -11.98 -9.20
N LEU A 138 -0.91 -12.12 -10.49
CA LEU A 138 -1.90 -12.17 -11.57
C LEU A 138 -2.20 -13.60 -12.00
N TYR A 139 -3.47 -13.85 -12.25
CA TYR A 139 -3.95 -15.17 -12.68
C TYR A 139 -4.91 -15.05 -13.86
N ILE A 140 -4.77 -15.97 -14.82
CA ILE A 140 -5.85 -16.26 -15.77
C ILE A 140 -6.80 -17.23 -15.10
N LEU A 141 -8.05 -16.82 -14.99
CA LEU A 141 -9.14 -17.65 -14.49
C LEU A 141 -10.07 -18.03 -15.63
N GLU A 142 -10.64 -19.21 -15.57
CA GLU A 142 -11.54 -19.71 -16.60
C GLU A 142 -12.73 -20.43 -15.99
N LYS A 143 -13.90 -20.16 -16.53
CA LYS A 143 -15.09 -21.01 -16.40
C LYS A 143 -15.15 -21.90 -17.63
N GLY A 144 -14.61 -23.12 -17.51
CA GLY A 144 -14.32 -24.04 -18.60
C GLY A 144 -12.97 -24.73 -18.41
N ASP A 145 -12.44 -25.33 -19.49
CA ASP A 145 -11.17 -26.07 -19.51
C ASP A 145 -10.37 -25.89 -20.80
N SER A 146 -10.61 -24.80 -21.54
CA SER A 146 -10.01 -24.55 -22.85
C SER A 146 -8.64 -23.87 -22.78
N VAL A 147 -8.22 -23.33 -21.62
CA VAL A 147 -6.95 -22.64 -21.43
C VAL A 147 -5.99 -23.52 -20.63
N GLN A 148 -4.92 -23.99 -21.27
CA GLN A 148 -3.85 -24.78 -20.65
C GLN A 148 -2.47 -24.08 -20.81
N SER A 149 -2.38 -23.07 -21.67
CA SER A 149 -1.18 -22.28 -21.94
C SER A 149 -1.55 -20.86 -22.37
N MET A 150 -0.58 -19.94 -22.37
CA MET A 150 -0.78 -18.58 -22.88
C MET A 150 -1.20 -18.59 -24.38
N ALA A 151 -0.74 -19.57 -25.15
CA ALA A 151 -1.08 -19.70 -26.57
C ALA A 151 -2.58 -19.97 -26.81
N ASP A 152 -3.27 -20.59 -25.85
CA ASP A 152 -4.69 -20.88 -25.96
C ASP A 152 -5.60 -19.64 -25.84
N LEU A 153 -5.02 -18.49 -25.48
CA LEU A 153 -5.74 -17.22 -25.43
C LEU A 153 -5.96 -16.59 -26.81
N ALA A 154 -5.25 -17.04 -27.84
CA ALA A 154 -5.42 -16.55 -29.20
C ALA A 154 -6.88 -16.75 -29.71
N GLY A 155 -7.49 -15.67 -30.20
CA GLY A 155 -8.87 -15.65 -30.68
C GLY A 155 -9.95 -15.69 -29.56
N LYS A 156 -9.53 -15.55 -28.31
CA LYS A 156 -10.44 -15.54 -27.14
C LYS A 156 -10.73 -14.12 -26.69
N THR A 157 -11.87 -13.95 -25.99
CA THR A 157 -12.15 -12.76 -25.19
C THR A 157 -11.67 -12.98 -23.76
N VAL A 158 -10.89 -12.03 -23.23
CA VAL A 158 -10.37 -12.02 -21.85
C VAL A 158 -10.83 -10.76 -21.15
N TYR A 159 -11.64 -10.90 -20.10
CA TYR A 159 -12.04 -9.79 -19.24
C TYR A 159 -10.92 -9.49 -18.25
N ALA A 160 -10.41 -8.26 -18.20
CA ALA A 160 -9.20 -7.96 -17.45
C ALA A 160 -9.30 -6.65 -16.66
N THR A 161 -8.47 -6.55 -15.59
CA THR A 161 -8.28 -5.31 -14.82
C THR A 161 -6.87 -4.77 -15.01
N GLY A 162 -6.68 -3.47 -14.75
CA GLY A 162 -5.35 -2.87 -14.68
C GLY A 162 -4.82 -2.32 -15.99
N GLN A 163 -5.69 -1.79 -16.84
CA GLN A 163 -5.30 -1.05 -18.04
C GLN A 163 -4.37 0.13 -17.66
N GLY A 164 -3.28 0.32 -18.42
CA GLY A 164 -2.28 1.35 -18.17
C GLY A 164 -1.34 1.07 -16.98
N ALA A 165 -1.49 -0.10 -16.34
CA ALA A 165 -0.63 -0.54 -15.23
C ALA A 165 0.01 -1.91 -15.53
N ASN A 166 0.85 -2.41 -14.62
CA ASN A 166 1.57 -3.69 -14.79
C ASN A 166 0.74 -4.83 -15.40
N PRO A 167 -0.55 -5.04 -15.01
CA PRO A 167 -1.32 -6.16 -15.57
C PRO A 167 -1.41 -6.16 -17.10
N GLU A 168 -1.60 -4.99 -17.72
CA GLU A 168 -1.67 -4.88 -19.19
C GLU A 168 -0.33 -5.22 -19.83
N TYR A 169 0.75 -4.63 -19.34
CA TYR A 169 2.08 -4.81 -19.94
C TYR A 169 2.59 -6.23 -19.74
N VAL A 170 2.37 -6.82 -18.57
CA VAL A 170 2.74 -8.21 -18.28
C VAL A 170 1.97 -9.19 -19.16
N LEU A 171 0.64 -9.00 -19.31
CA LEU A 171 -0.17 -9.86 -20.18
C LEU A 171 0.31 -9.79 -21.63
N ASN A 172 0.48 -8.58 -22.16
CA ASN A 172 0.93 -8.38 -23.54
C ASN A 172 2.33 -8.96 -23.80
N TYR A 173 3.25 -8.78 -22.85
CA TYR A 173 4.58 -9.37 -22.91
C TYR A 173 4.52 -10.90 -22.92
N LEU A 174 3.80 -11.52 -21.99
CA LEU A 174 3.67 -12.97 -21.90
C LEU A 174 2.99 -13.57 -23.14
N LEU A 175 1.96 -12.92 -23.70
CA LEU A 175 1.36 -13.33 -24.98
C LEU A 175 2.41 -13.35 -26.06
N THR A 176 3.15 -12.26 -26.24
CA THR A 176 4.20 -12.13 -27.27
C THR A 176 5.28 -13.20 -27.14
N GLN A 177 5.77 -13.44 -25.90
CA GLN A 177 6.79 -14.46 -25.62
C GLN A 177 6.29 -15.88 -25.89
N ASN A 178 4.98 -16.11 -25.86
CA ASN A 178 4.36 -17.39 -26.22
C ASN A 178 3.85 -17.44 -27.67
N GLY A 179 4.29 -16.51 -28.53
CA GLY A 179 3.98 -16.51 -29.96
C GLY A 179 2.57 -16.04 -30.31
N VAL A 180 1.89 -15.38 -29.40
CA VAL A 180 0.57 -14.78 -29.60
C VAL A 180 0.73 -13.27 -29.76
N ASP A 181 0.29 -12.73 -30.90
CA ASP A 181 0.15 -11.28 -31.05
C ASP A 181 -0.99 -10.80 -30.11
N PRO A 182 -0.75 -9.84 -29.18
CA PRO A 182 -1.80 -9.33 -28.31
C PRO A 182 -3.07 -8.86 -29.03
N SER A 183 -2.96 -8.39 -30.26
CA SER A 183 -4.10 -8.00 -31.11
C SER A 183 -5.02 -9.16 -31.50
N GLN A 184 -4.56 -10.41 -31.35
CA GLN A 184 -5.36 -11.63 -31.57
C GLN A 184 -6.20 -12.01 -30.34
N VAL A 185 -6.03 -11.32 -29.20
CA VAL A 185 -6.81 -11.54 -28.00
C VAL A 185 -7.73 -10.33 -27.82
N ASP A 186 -9.04 -10.58 -27.70
CA ASP A 186 -10.02 -9.52 -27.41
C ASP A 186 -10.00 -9.20 -25.90
N ILE A 187 -9.09 -8.30 -25.47
CA ILE A 187 -8.95 -7.93 -24.08
C ILE A 187 -9.94 -6.83 -23.73
N GLN A 188 -10.87 -7.13 -22.85
CA GLN A 188 -11.92 -6.23 -22.37
C GLN A 188 -11.54 -5.66 -21.00
N TRP A 189 -11.03 -4.43 -20.96
CA TRP A 189 -10.60 -3.76 -19.73
C TRP A 189 -11.79 -3.22 -18.93
N MET A 190 -11.89 -3.59 -17.66
CA MET A 190 -12.99 -3.19 -16.80
C MET A 190 -12.60 -3.31 -15.31
N THR A 191 -13.49 -2.88 -14.40
CA THR A 191 -13.29 -3.04 -12.96
C THR A 191 -13.40 -4.51 -12.52
N ALA A 192 -12.79 -4.87 -11.39
CA ALA A 192 -12.88 -6.24 -10.85
C ALA A 192 -14.33 -6.69 -10.58
N GLN A 193 -15.22 -5.75 -10.25
CA GLN A 193 -16.65 -6.04 -10.06
C GLN A 193 -17.33 -6.39 -11.38
N GLU A 194 -17.05 -5.65 -12.45
CA GLU A 194 -17.57 -5.91 -13.80
C GLU A 194 -17.01 -7.22 -14.34
N VAL A 195 -15.69 -7.49 -14.19
CA VAL A 195 -15.09 -8.79 -14.52
C VAL A 195 -15.84 -9.93 -13.81
N THR A 196 -16.05 -9.78 -12.51
CA THR A 196 -16.78 -10.79 -11.72
C THR A 196 -18.21 -10.99 -12.26
N ALA A 197 -18.91 -9.93 -12.64
CA ALA A 197 -20.26 -10.02 -13.19
C ALA A 197 -20.27 -10.76 -14.54
N GLN A 198 -19.31 -10.47 -15.42
CA GLN A 198 -19.16 -11.19 -16.71
C GLN A 198 -18.90 -12.68 -16.50
N MET A 199 -17.96 -13.01 -15.60
CA MET A 199 -17.60 -14.42 -15.31
C MET A 199 -18.77 -15.23 -14.75
N VAL A 200 -19.58 -14.64 -13.88
CA VAL A 200 -20.71 -15.33 -13.23
C VAL A 200 -21.91 -15.48 -14.19
N SER A 201 -22.12 -14.52 -15.10
CA SER A 201 -23.28 -14.48 -15.99
C SER A 201 -23.22 -15.47 -17.15
N GLY A 202 -22.03 -15.89 -17.57
CA GLY A 202 -21.80 -16.81 -18.70
C GLY A 202 -21.62 -18.27 -18.27
N ASP A 203 -21.85 -19.19 -19.22
CA ASP A 203 -21.55 -20.62 -19.04
C ASP A 203 -20.05 -20.93 -19.29
N SER A 204 -19.36 -20.08 -20.05
CA SER A 204 -17.93 -20.14 -20.33
C SER A 204 -17.38 -18.71 -20.44
N ALA A 205 -16.29 -18.43 -19.74
CA ALA A 205 -15.64 -17.13 -19.75
C ALA A 205 -14.19 -17.22 -19.26
N ILE A 206 -13.35 -16.28 -19.70
CA ILE A 206 -11.95 -16.18 -19.30
C ILE A 206 -11.71 -14.77 -18.76
N CYS A 207 -10.96 -14.67 -17.67
CA CYS A 207 -10.54 -13.35 -17.16
C CYS A 207 -9.12 -13.35 -16.63
N MET A 208 -8.57 -12.16 -16.46
CA MET A 208 -7.34 -11.91 -15.74
C MET A 208 -7.63 -11.02 -14.52
N LEU A 209 -7.32 -11.52 -13.34
CA LEU A 209 -7.48 -10.81 -12.08
C LEU A 209 -6.26 -10.99 -11.17
N PRO A 210 -5.91 -9.97 -10.37
CA PRO A 210 -4.99 -10.14 -9.25
C PRO A 210 -5.70 -10.76 -8.05
N VAL A 211 -4.94 -11.37 -7.11
CA VAL A 211 -5.46 -11.58 -5.75
C VAL A 211 -5.60 -10.21 -5.07
N PRO A 212 -6.58 -10.01 -4.16
CA PRO A 212 -7.60 -10.98 -3.69
C PRO A 212 -8.83 -11.13 -4.61
N ALA A 213 -8.94 -10.36 -5.71
CA ALA A 213 -10.13 -10.41 -6.58
C ALA A 213 -10.32 -11.78 -7.23
N ALA A 214 -9.23 -12.43 -7.67
CA ALA A 214 -9.25 -13.79 -8.20
C ALA A 214 -9.83 -14.79 -7.19
N THR A 215 -9.36 -14.72 -5.94
CA THR A 215 -9.85 -15.56 -4.84
C THR A 215 -11.34 -15.31 -4.57
N ALA A 216 -11.75 -14.04 -4.55
CA ALA A 216 -13.17 -13.69 -4.36
C ALA A 216 -14.08 -14.28 -5.44
N LEU A 217 -13.64 -14.22 -6.71
CA LEU A 217 -14.39 -14.80 -7.82
C LEU A 217 -14.51 -16.32 -7.69
N MET A 218 -13.41 -17.05 -7.44
CA MET A 218 -13.43 -18.50 -7.27
C MET A 218 -14.25 -18.95 -6.05
N MET A 219 -14.33 -18.11 -5.00
CA MET A 219 -15.22 -18.39 -3.86
C MET A 219 -16.69 -18.18 -4.22
N LYS A 220 -16.98 -17.23 -5.11
CA LYS A 220 -18.34 -16.89 -5.53
C LYS A 220 -18.91 -17.88 -6.55
N ASP A 221 -18.07 -18.39 -7.45
CA ASP A 221 -18.46 -19.35 -8.50
C ASP A 221 -17.46 -20.52 -8.53
N GLN A 222 -17.90 -21.68 -8.03
CA GLN A 222 -17.09 -22.90 -7.97
C GLN A 222 -16.81 -23.54 -9.35
N GLY A 223 -17.47 -23.04 -10.40
CA GLY A 223 -17.19 -23.42 -11.79
C GLY A 223 -15.97 -22.69 -12.37
N VAL A 224 -15.47 -21.67 -11.68
CA VAL A 224 -14.28 -20.93 -12.09
C VAL A 224 -13.03 -21.56 -11.48
N ARG A 225 -12.05 -21.87 -12.34
CA ARG A 225 -10.75 -22.39 -11.95
C ARG A 225 -9.63 -21.39 -12.24
N GLN A 226 -8.51 -21.51 -11.55
CA GLN A 226 -7.26 -20.91 -11.96
C GLN A 226 -6.70 -21.72 -13.13
N ALA A 227 -6.63 -21.10 -14.31
CA ALA A 227 -6.07 -21.72 -15.49
C ALA A 227 -4.56 -21.55 -15.55
N LEU A 228 -4.06 -20.31 -15.38
CA LEU A 228 -2.64 -20.00 -15.42
C LEU A 228 -2.26 -19.05 -14.28
N SER A 229 -1.04 -19.20 -13.75
CA SER A 229 -0.35 -18.20 -12.94
C SER A 229 0.58 -17.40 -13.86
N LEU A 230 0.41 -16.09 -13.94
CA LEU A 230 1.29 -15.26 -14.76
C LEU A 230 2.69 -15.15 -14.15
N SER A 231 2.84 -15.38 -12.84
CA SER A 231 4.14 -15.53 -12.19
C SER A 231 4.89 -16.76 -12.71
N ASP A 232 4.20 -17.92 -12.77
CA ASP A 232 4.82 -19.15 -13.27
C ASP A 232 5.18 -19.03 -14.77
N GLU A 233 4.35 -18.33 -15.55
CA GLU A 233 4.66 -18.06 -16.97
C GLU A 233 5.84 -17.11 -17.12
N TRP A 234 5.98 -16.11 -16.24
CA TRP A 234 7.11 -15.19 -16.19
C TRP A 234 8.40 -15.92 -15.81
N ASP A 235 8.37 -16.74 -14.79
CA ASP A 235 9.53 -17.49 -14.28
C ASP A 235 10.11 -18.43 -15.35
N LYS A 236 9.27 -19.00 -16.21
CA LYS A 236 9.73 -19.81 -17.37
C LYS A 236 10.63 -19.03 -18.35
N LEU A 237 10.51 -17.72 -18.37
CA LEU A 237 11.30 -16.86 -19.27
C LEU A 237 12.66 -16.48 -18.68
N GLY A 238 12.89 -16.70 -17.37
CA GLY A 238 14.13 -16.36 -16.69
C GLY A 238 14.46 -14.86 -16.67
N GLN A 239 13.44 -14.02 -16.57
CA GLN A 239 13.54 -12.55 -16.66
C GLN A 239 13.63 -11.86 -15.29
N GLY A 240 14.13 -12.56 -14.26
CA GLY A 240 14.14 -12.05 -12.91
C GLY A 240 12.76 -12.03 -12.24
N SER A 241 12.62 -11.28 -11.17
CA SER A 241 11.38 -11.23 -10.39
C SER A 241 10.30 -10.39 -11.06
N LEU A 242 9.07 -10.87 -11.06
CA LEU A 242 7.90 -10.10 -11.50
C LEU A 242 7.51 -9.09 -10.41
N ALA A 243 8.16 -7.92 -10.39
CA ALA A 243 7.94 -6.88 -9.38
C ALA A 243 6.68 -6.07 -9.69
N MET A 244 5.57 -6.35 -9.00
CA MET A 244 4.26 -5.78 -9.31
C MET A 244 3.91 -4.54 -8.49
N GLY A 245 4.36 -4.46 -7.24
CA GLY A 245 4.05 -3.37 -6.32
C GLY A 245 5.29 -2.82 -5.63
N CYS A 246 5.24 -1.52 -5.33
CA CYS A 246 6.28 -0.83 -4.58
C CYS A 246 5.69 0.25 -3.66
N VAL A 247 6.52 0.72 -2.75
CA VAL A 247 6.28 1.90 -1.93
C VAL A 247 7.13 3.04 -2.49
N VAL A 248 6.52 4.19 -2.68
CA VAL A 248 7.19 5.41 -3.16
C VAL A 248 7.00 6.54 -2.15
N GLY A 249 7.97 7.44 -2.07
CA GLY A 249 7.89 8.69 -1.30
C GLY A 249 8.15 9.90 -2.18
N ARG A 250 7.55 11.04 -1.83
CA ARG A 250 7.92 12.31 -2.46
C ARG A 250 9.35 12.67 -2.07
N THR A 251 10.18 13.01 -3.05
CA THR A 251 11.59 13.38 -2.83
C THR A 251 11.71 14.50 -1.80
N GLN A 252 10.86 15.52 -1.89
CA GLN A 252 10.85 16.61 -0.91
C GLN A 252 10.60 16.12 0.52
N PHE A 253 9.63 15.21 0.73
CA PHE A 253 9.34 14.66 2.05
C PHE A 253 10.51 13.83 2.60
N ILE A 254 11.15 13.03 1.72
CA ILE A 254 12.32 12.21 2.07
C ILE A 254 13.48 13.11 2.54
N GLU A 255 13.75 14.19 1.82
CA GLU A 255 14.82 15.14 2.15
C GLU A 255 14.55 15.93 3.44
N GLU A 256 13.29 16.31 3.68
CA GLU A 256 12.88 17.04 4.88
C GLU A 256 12.80 16.15 6.13
N HIS A 257 12.51 14.84 5.97
CA HIS A 257 12.24 13.90 7.07
C HIS A 257 12.94 12.54 6.93
N PRO A 258 14.26 12.48 6.68
CA PRO A 258 14.95 11.21 6.39
C PRO A 258 14.83 10.20 7.52
N GLU A 259 14.95 10.60 8.79
CA GLU A 259 14.81 9.71 9.95
C GLU A 259 13.38 9.14 10.08
N THR A 260 12.37 9.90 9.67
CA THR A 260 10.98 9.44 9.64
C THR A 260 10.76 8.40 8.54
N VAL A 261 11.40 8.59 7.38
CA VAL A 261 11.32 7.64 6.25
C VAL A 261 12.00 6.33 6.60
N ASP A 262 13.19 6.38 7.25
CA ASP A 262 13.87 5.17 7.72
C ASP A 262 13.03 4.41 8.75
N ALA A 263 12.48 5.12 9.74
CA ALA A 263 11.58 4.51 10.73
C ALA A 263 10.29 3.95 10.07
N PHE A 264 9.74 4.63 9.09
CA PHE A 264 8.60 4.13 8.32
C PHE A 264 8.93 2.83 7.59
N LEU A 265 10.13 2.72 6.99
CA LEU A 265 10.58 1.51 6.31
C LEU A 265 10.75 0.34 7.26
N ASP A 266 11.33 0.55 8.44
CA ASP A 266 11.44 -0.49 9.48
C ASP A 266 10.05 -1.01 9.86
N LEU A 267 9.11 -0.11 10.14
CA LEU A 267 7.73 -0.46 10.48
C LEU A 267 6.98 -1.13 9.32
N TYR A 268 7.29 -0.75 8.08
CA TYR A 268 6.71 -1.39 6.90
C TYR A 268 7.21 -2.82 6.73
N GLY A 269 8.51 -3.06 6.97
CA GLY A 269 9.10 -4.39 7.01
C GLY A 269 8.46 -5.30 8.07
N ASP A 270 8.25 -4.76 9.27
CA ASP A 270 7.51 -5.45 10.34
C ASP A 270 6.07 -5.77 9.93
N SER A 271 5.41 -4.81 9.25
CA SER A 271 4.07 -5.00 8.71
C SER A 271 4.03 -6.14 7.68
N ILE A 272 4.95 -6.16 6.71
CA ILE A 272 5.05 -7.24 5.73
C ILE A 272 5.26 -8.58 6.44
N THR A 273 6.16 -8.64 7.42
CA THR A 273 6.43 -9.85 8.20
C THR A 273 5.17 -10.37 8.89
N PHE A 274 4.42 -9.49 9.56
CA PHE A 274 3.15 -9.84 10.20
C PHE A 274 2.10 -10.31 9.18
N MET A 275 1.96 -9.59 8.07
CA MET A 275 0.94 -9.87 7.05
C MET A 275 1.22 -11.12 6.22
N SER A 276 2.48 -11.59 6.16
CA SER A 276 2.90 -12.81 5.45
C SER A 276 3.07 -14.03 6.38
N ASP A 277 2.87 -13.88 7.70
CA ASP A 277 2.97 -15.01 8.65
C ASP A 277 1.84 -16.02 8.43
N GLU A 278 2.21 -17.22 8.00
CA GLU A 278 1.26 -18.32 7.75
C GLU A 278 0.52 -18.75 9.02
N HIS A 279 1.09 -18.55 10.21
CA HIS A 279 0.45 -18.86 11.49
C HIS A 279 -0.47 -17.75 11.99
N GLY A 280 -0.30 -16.53 11.47
CA GLY A 280 -1.04 -15.32 11.83
C GLY A 280 -2.18 -14.95 10.87
N VAL A 281 -2.47 -15.75 9.85
CA VAL A 281 -3.40 -15.43 8.75
C VAL A 281 -4.75 -14.87 9.23
N ALA A 282 -5.32 -15.40 10.31
CA ALA A 282 -6.61 -14.93 10.81
C ALA A 282 -6.54 -13.46 11.30
N GLY A 283 -5.48 -13.10 12.02
CA GLY A 283 -5.25 -11.72 12.48
C GLY A 283 -4.99 -10.76 11.31
N ALA A 284 -4.16 -11.19 10.36
CA ALA A 284 -3.88 -10.43 9.14
C ALA A 284 -5.15 -10.22 8.29
N ALA A 285 -5.97 -11.26 8.12
CA ALA A 285 -7.21 -11.19 7.37
C ALA A 285 -8.23 -10.24 7.98
N ALA A 286 -8.33 -10.22 9.31
CA ALA A 286 -9.20 -9.30 10.04
C ALA A 286 -8.80 -7.84 9.77
N LEU A 287 -7.50 -7.51 9.78
CA LEU A 287 -6.99 -6.17 9.47
C LEU A 287 -7.33 -5.74 8.04
N VAL A 288 -7.09 -6.61 7.07
CA VAL A 288 -7.37 -6.35 5.66
C VAL A 288 -8.86 -6.11 5.40
N GLY A 289 -9.73 -6.86 6.09
CA GLY A 289 -11.18 -6.68 6.05
C GLY A 289 -11.63 -5.39 6.73
N GLU A 290 -11.10 -5.08 7.93
CA GLU A 290 -11.42 -3.87 8.69
C GLU A 290 -11.04 -2.59 7.92
N LEU A 291 -9.89 -2.58 7.27
CA LEU A 291 -9.38 -1.45 6.50
C LEU A 291 -10.03 -1.32 5.10
N GLY A 292 -10.92 -2.24 4.72
CA GLY A 292 -11.60 -2.22 3.42
C GLY A 292 -10.70 -2.51 2.22
N ILE A 293 -9.50 -3.09 2.44
CA ILE A 293 -8.58 -3.50 1.36
C ILE A 293 -9.16 -4.69 0.58
N THR A 294 -9.91 -5.55 1.26
CA THR A 294 -10.72 -6.62 0.65
C THR A 294 -12.19 -6.48 1.05
N ALA A 295 -13.08 -7.15 0.32
CA ALA A 295 -14.51 -7.12 0.59
C ALA A 295 -14.90 -7.71 1.96
N ASN A 296 -14.13 -8.67 2.48
CA ASN A 296 -14.32 -9.27 3.80
C ASN A 296 -13.12 -10.13 4.23
N GLU A 297 -13.08 -10.46 5.52
CA GLU A 297 -12.04 -11.27 6.16
C GLU A 297 -11.90 -12.69 5.56
N GLN A 298 -12.99 -13.31 5.14
CA GLN A 298 -12.94 -14.67 4.60
C GLN A 298 -12.21 -14.73 3.25
N ILE A 299 -12.41 -13.72 2.40
CA ILE A 299 -11.66 -13.56 1.16
C ILE A 299 -10.19 -13.28 1.49
N ALA A 300 -9.92 -12.36 2.43
CA ALA A 300 -8.58 -12.02 2.87
C ALA A 300 -7.82 -13.27 3.34
N ALA A 301 -8.40 -14.08 4.22
CA ALA A 301 -7.76 -15.28 4.77
C ALA A 301 -7.32 -16.29 3.70
N LYS A 302 -8.10 -16.42 2.62
CA LYS A 302 -7.75 -17.30 1.49
C LYS A 302 -6.77 -16.66 0.50
N ALA A 303 -6.80 -15.34 0.37
CA ALA A 303 -5.98 -14.60 -0.58
C ALA A 303 -4.57 -14.32 -0.05
N LEU A 304 -4.41 -14.06 1.26
CA LEU A 304 -3.15 -13.67 1.87
C LEU A 304 -1.96 -14.56 1.49
N PRO A 305 -2.05 -15.91 1.52
CA PRO A 305 -0.94 -16.76 1.12
C PRO A 305 -0.52 -16.62 -0.36
N GLN A 306 -1.37 -15.99 -1.19
CA GLN A 306 -1.15 -15.78 -2.62
C GLN A 306 -0.82 -14.31 -2.95
N CYS A 307 -0.77 -13.42 -1.96
CA CYS A 307 -0.48 -12.00 -2.18
C CYS A 307 1.00 -11.73 -2.50
N ASN A 308 1.85 -12.74 -2.40
CA ASN A 308 3.26 -12.70 -2.75
C ASN A 308 3.97 -11.44 -2.18
N LEU A 309 3.70 -11.19 -0.88
CA LEU A 309 4.24 -10.05 -0.17
C LEU A 309 5.74 -10.20 0.01
N THR A 310 6.46 -9.11 -0.17
CA THR A 310 7.92 -9.05 -0.01
C THR A 310 8.34 -7.70 0.55
N PHE A 311 9.56 -7.62 1.04
CA PHE A 311 10.16 -6.35 1.47
C PHE A 311 11.60 -6.31 0.97
N ILE A 312 11.81 -5.68 -0.19
CA ILE A 312 13.11 -5.54 -0.83
C ILE A 312 13.45 -4.06 -0.88
N THR A 313 14.60 -3.65 -0.33
CA THR A 313 15.07 -2.27 -0.21
C THR A 313 16.49 -2.10 -0.74
N GLY A 314 16.96 -0.87 -0.85
CA GLY A 314 18.35 -0.54 -1.18
C GLY A 314 18.82 -1.13 -2.51
N ALA A 315 20.04 -1.65 -2.54
CA ALA A 315 20.67 -2.18 -3.74
C ALA A 315 19.92 -3.37 -4.36
N ASP A 316 19.34 -4.25 -3.53
CA ASP A 316 18.56 -5.40 -4.01
C ASP A 316 17.25 -4.95 -4.68
N MET A 317 16.61 -3.90 -4.13
CA MET A 317 15.44 -3.28 -4.78
C MET A 317 15.80 -2.69 -6.14
N LYS A 318 16.90 -1.95 -6.22
CA LYS A 318 17.38 -1.38 -7.48
C LYS A 318 17.61 -2.47 -8.51
N ALA A 319 18.36 -3.51 -8.16
CA ALA A 319 18.65 -4.62 -9.06
C ALA A 319 17.35 -5.30 -9.55
N THR A 320 16.43 -5.62 -8.63
CA THR A 320 15.14 -6.23 -8.96
C THR A 320 14.30 -5.37 -9.91
N LEU A 321 14.23 -4.06 -9.66
CA LEU A 321 13.45 -3.15 -10.49
C LEU A 321 14.11 -2.84 -11.83
N GLU A 322 15.43 -2.73 -11.90
CA GLU A 322 16.14 -2.52 -13.15
C GLU A 322 15.95 -3.71 -14.10
N GLU A 323 16.05 -4.95 -13.62
CA GLU A 323 15.75 -6.14 -14.42
C GLU A 323 14.31 -6.11 -14.96
N TYR A 324 13.34 -5.85 -14.08
CA TYR A 324 11.94 -5.78 -14.45
C TYR A 324 11.64 -4.65 -15.43
N TYR A 325 12.12 -3.44 -15.16
CA TYR A 325 11.93 -2.28 -16.03
C TYR A 325 12.60 -2.44 -17.39
N GLN A 326 13.75 -3.14 -17.46
CA GLN A 326 14.40 -3.43 -18.72
C GLN A 326 13.51 -4.29 -19.63
N VAL A 327 12.79 -5.27 -19.07
CA VAL A 327 11.82 -6.09 -19.83
C VAL A 327 10.67 -5.24 -20.30
N LEU A 328 10.08 -4.43 -19.44
CA LEU A 328 8.98 -3.53 -19.79
C LEU A 328 9.39 -2.50 -20.86
N PHE A 329 10.58 -1.90 -20.71
CA PHE A 329 11.10 -0.92 -21.63
C PHE A 329 11.35 -1.49 -23.04
N GLN A 330 11.86 -2.72 -23.11
CA GLN A 330 12.06 -3.40 -24.39
C GLN A 330 10.74 -3.78 -25.07
N ALA A 331 9.72 -4.14 -24.29
CA ALA A 331 8.40 -4.49 -24.81
C ALA A 331 7.61 -3.24 -25.25
N ASP A 332 7.57 -2.23 -24.40
CA ASP A 332 6.91 -0.94 -24.63
C ASP A 332 7.55 0.15 -23.75
N PRO A 333 8.39 1.02 -24.31
CA PRO A 333 9.00 2.11 -23.55
C PRO A 333 8.01 3.01 -22.81
N ALA A 334 6.78 3.18 -23.32
CA ALA A 334 5.78 4.02 -22.69
C ALA A 334 5.27 3.42 -21.36
N SER A 335 5.45 2.11 -21.16
CA SER A 335 5.05 1.41 -19.92
C SER A 335 5.71 1.99 -18.67
N ILE A 336 6.91 2.56 -18.78
CA ILE A 336 7.72 3.14 -17.70
C ILE A 336 8.10 4.61 -17.95
N GLY A 337 7.34 5.33 -18.76
CA GLY A 337 7.53 6.77 -18.98
C GLY A 337 8.54 7.13 -20.08
N GLY A 338 8.92 6.19 -20.93
CA GLY A 338 9.76 6.42 -22.14
C GLY A 338 11.26 6.34 -21.92
N SER A 339 11.73 6.14 -20.69
CA SER A 339 13.15 5.95 -20.33
C SER A 339 13.28 5.11 -19.07
N MET A 340 14.44 4.45 -18.92
CA MET A 340 14.78 3.80 -17.65
C MET A 340 14.90 4.86 -16.55
N PRO A 341 14.43 4.57 -15.30
CA PRO A 341 14.61 5.46 -14.19
C PRO A 341 16.09 5.74 -13.90
N TYR A 342 16.39 6.93 -13.42
CA TYR A 342 17.74 7.37 -13.05
C TYR A 342 18.12 6.86 -11.62
N ASP A 343 19.43 6.87 -11.29
CA ASP A 343 19.95 6.30 -10.04
C ASP A 343 19.28 6.86 -8.77
N ALA A 344 19.06 8.17 -8.70
CA ALA A 344 18.42 8.80 -7.55
C ALA A 344 16.92 8.44 -7.36
N PHE A 345 16.32 7.70 -8.28
CA PHE A 345 14.98 7.14 -8.11
C PHE A 345 14.94 6.04 -7.03
N TYR A 346 16.07 5.37 -6.78
CA TYR A 346 16.14 4.22 -5.89
C TYR A 346 16.70 4.64 -4.52
N TYR A 347 15.84 4.83 -3.53
CA TYR A 347 16.23 5.22 -2.17
C TYR A 347 17.16 4.19 -1.52
N GLY A 348 18.27 4.67 -0.93
CA GLY A 348 19.21 3.81 -0.19
C GLY A 348 19.99 2.81 -1.04
N ALA A 349 20.06 2.99 -2.36
CA ALA A 349 20.70 2.06 -3.29
C ALA A 349 22.14 2.48 -3.70
N GLU A 350 22.78 3.39 -2.98
CA GLU A 350 24.15 3.86 -3.23
C GLU A 350 25.22 2.79 -2.91
#